data_2f58452a81c5a41e3892c91c06c26c98
#
_entry.id   2f58452a81c5a41e3892c91c06c26c98
#
_cell.length_a   1.000
_cell.length_b   1.000
_cell.length_c   1.000
_cell.angle_alpha   90.00
_cell.angle_beta   90.00
_cell.angle_gamma   90.00
#
_symmetry.space_group_name_H-M   'P 1'
#
loop_
_entity.id
_entity.type
_entity.pdbx_description
1 polymer ?
#
loop_
_entity_poly.entity_id
_entity_poly.type
_entity_poly.pdbx_seq_one_letter_code
_entity_poly.pdbx_strand_id
1 'polypeptide(L)'
;MKVIGITGTKGKTTSALMTAHILNKSGIPAGYIGTSGINYAGRTYPTVNTTPESLELQRIMREMADSGIRAVVMEVSSQGLYLGRVRGIDFDTVCFTNFSPDHIGGAEHPTLEHYAACKRKLFTDYGARCAVYNADDKMAEYMVGDFKGKRRISFSSSDAAANYLLTAAVPERSGCRLGVMGTVLHDGREYTADLPMPGAFNLMNALCAAGAAESLGVPADRSFAALADVTAAGRFQTVDALPGSGITFIVDYAHNGLALESALTVLRKYRPRRLICLFGSVGGRTELRRRELGEVASQLADFCILTSDNPDFEAPEKIIADIAASFKPGASCDYVRIPDRTEAVRYAVSIAREGDIVLLAGKGAEDFQLVNGVRVPYSDRDALLECAKATV
;
A
#
# COMPACT_ATOMS: atom_id res chain seq x y z
N MET A 1 9.06 23.45 9.09
CA MET A 1 9.01 22.16 8.34
C MET A 1 7.71 22.13 7.58
N LYS A 2 7.73 21.69 6.29
CA LYS A 2 6.52 21.55 5.48
C LYS A 2 5.78 20.26 5.84
N VAL A 3 4.43 20.28 5.81
CA VAL A 3 3.64 19.10 6.17
C VAL A 3 2.65 18.77 5.05
N ILE A 4 2.70 17.52 4.58
CA ILE A 4 1.80 16.94 3.59
C ILE A 4 0.97 15.86 4.27
N GLY A 5 -0.35 16.01 4.28
CA GLY A 5 -1.30 15.04 4.81
C GLY A 5 -2.02 14.29 3.70
N ILE A 6 -1.99 12.95 3.71
CA ILE A 6 -2.63 12.12 2.69
C ILE A 6 -3.73 11.29 3.31
N THR A 7 -4.97 11.46 2.83
CA THR A 7 -6.13 10.65 3.21
C THR A 7 -6.74 9.93 2.01
N GLY A 8 -7.59 8.96 2.30
CA GLY A 8 -8.32 8.12 1.34
C GLY A 8 -8.58 6.74 1.91
N THR A 9 -9.28 5.89 1.18
CA THR A 9 -9.50 4.50 1.59
C THR A 9 -8.26 3.67 1.29
N LYS A 10 -7.80 3.65 0.06
CA LYS A 10 -6.61 2.92 -0.42
C LYS A 10 -5.54 3.90 -0.92
N GLY A 11 -4.30 3.44 -1.07
CA GLY A 11 -3.22 4.22 -1.70
C GLY A 11 -2.50 5.21 -0.80
N LYS A 12 -2.97 5.52 0.41
CA LYS A 12 -2.32 6.46 1.35
C LYS A 12 -0.83 6.16 1.55
N THR A 13 -0.52 4.95 1.98
CA THR A 13 0.85 4.49 2.26
C THR A 13 1.74 4.63 1.03
N THR A 14 1.29 4.11 -0.11
CA THR A 14 2.06 4.14 -1.36
C THR A 14 2.30 5.58 -1.83
N SER A 15 1.25 6.41 -1.87
CA SER A 15 1.39 7.83 -2.25
C SER A 15 2.29 8.60 -1.28
N ALA A 16 2.21 8.33 0.02
CA ALA A 16 3.05 9.00 1.02
C ALA A 16 4.53 8.60 0.88
N LEU A 17 4.81 7.32 0.70
CA LEU A 17 6.18 6.82 0.46
C LEU A 17 6.75 7.36 -0.85
N MET A 18 5.96 7.35 -1.94
CA MET A 18 6.34 7.94 -3.22
C MET A 18 6.63 9.44 -3.10
N THR A 19 5.78 10.20 -2.39
CA THR A 19 5.99 11.63 -2.15
C THR A 19 7.28 11.89 -1.38
N ALA A 20 7.51 11.18 -0.28
CA ALA A 20 8.73 11.31 0.51
C ALA A 20 9.98 10.95 -0.32
N HIS A 21 9.89 9.91 -1.15
CA HIS A 21 10.96 9.50 -2.07
C HIS A 21 11.28 10.59 -3.10
N ILE A 22 10.27 11.15 -3.78
CA ILE A 22 10.43 12.24 -4.74
C ILE A 22 11.12 13.45 -4.06
N LEU A 23 10.65 13.86 -2.87
CA LEU A 23 11.21 14.99 -2.15
C LEU A 23 12.69 14.76 -1.81
N ASN A 24 13.03 13.59 -1.27
CA ASN A 24 14.40 13.23 -0.92
C ASN A 24 15.32 13.21 -2.16
N LYS A 25 14.88 12.60 -3.27
CA LYS A 25 15.62 12.61 -4.55
C LYS A 25 15.77 14.02 -5.13
N SER A 26 14.86 14.91 -4.81
CA SER A 26 14.89 16.32 -5.26
C SER A 26 15.67 17.24 -4.30
N GLY A 27 16.36 16.71 -3.30
CA GLY A 27 17.18 17.47 -2.36
C GLY A 27 16.38 18.16 -1.25
N ILE A 28 15.15 17.75 -1.00
CA ILE A 28 14.31 18.19 0.12
C ILE A 28 14.26 17.05 1.15
N PRO A 29 15.07 17.08 2.24
CA PRO A 29 15.04 16.05 3.26
C PRO A 29 13.63 15.86 3.80
N ALA A 30 13.05 14.68 3.56
CA ALA A 30 11.68 14.36 3.90
C ALA A 30 11.59 13.14 4.80
N GLY A 31 10.71 13.21 5.81
CA GLY A 31 10.31 12.09 6.63
C GLY A 31 8.93 11.57 6.24
N TYR A 32 8.67 10.32 6.61
CA TYR A 32 7.38 9.65 6.44
C TYR A 32 6.81 9.22 7.79
N ILE A 33 5.50 9.37 7.96
CA ILE A 33 4.74 8.86 9.12
C ILE A 33 3.50 8.13 8.60
N GLY A 34 3.36 6.85 8.90
CA GLY A 34 2.20 6.08 8.45
C GLY A 34 2.23 4.61 8.83
N THR A 35 1.41 3.81 8.18
CA THR A 35 1.22 2.38 8.45
C THR A 35 2.53 1.57 8.39
N SER A 36 3.46 1.94 7.52
CA SER A 36 4.78 1.29 7.39
C SER A 36 5.82 1.82 8.38
N GLY A 37 5.39 2.49 9.45
CA GLY A 37 6.27 3.04 10.48
C GLY A 37 6.54 4.54 10.31
N ILE A 38 7.60 5.00 10.96
CA ILE A 38 8.07 6.38 10.96
C ILE A 38 9.49 6.37 10.42
N ASN A 39 9.72 6.98 9.25
CA ASN A 39 11.00 6.92 8.54
C ASN A 39 11.58 8.32 8.35
N TYR A 40 12.77 8.58 8.86
CA TYR A 40 13.52 9.81 8.61
C TYR A 40 15.00 9.63 8.88
N ALA A 41 15.85 10.39 8.21
CA ALA A 41 17.30 10.38 8.37
C ALA A 41 17.93 8.96 8.33
N GLY A 42 17.41 8.07 7.47
CA GLY A 42 17.89 6.69 7.33
C GLY A 42 17.48 5.75 8.47
N ARG A 43 16.59 6.17 9.38
CA ARG A 43 16.09 5.37 10.50
C ARG A 43 14.62 5.04 10.31
N THR A 44 14.20 3.86 10.79
CA THR A 44 12.80 3.41 10.81
C THR A 44 12.42 3.09 12.24
N TYR A 45 11.26 3.59 12.66
CA TYR A 45 10.68 3.33 13.98
C TYR A 45 9.29 2.72 13.79
N PRO A 46 8.88 1.77 14.63
CA PRO A 46 7.54 1.22 14.58
C PRO A 46 6.50 2.26 14.98
N THR A 47 5.27 2.07 14.51
CA THR A 47 4.10 2.85 14.94
C THR A 47 2.98 1.92 15.37
N VAL A 48 2.17 2.34 16.33
CA VAL A 48 0.98 1.59 16.77
C VAL A 48 -0.22 1.90 15.86
N ASN A 49 -0.31 3.14 15.42
CA ASN A 49 -1.42 3.64 14.60
C ASN A 49 -0.90 4.24 13.31
N THR A 50 -1.65 4.09 12.21
CA THR A 50 -1.37 4.79 10.94
C THR A 50 -1.14 6.29 11.13
N THR A 51 -1.93 6.91 12.02
CA THR A 51 -1.76 8.30 12.47
C THR A 51 -1.51 8.24 13.98
N PRO A 52 -0.30 8.51 14.47
CA PRO A 52 0.04 8.46 15.89
C PRO A 52 -0.84 9.38 16.75
N GLU A 53 -0.88 9.13 18.06
CA GLU A 53 -1.57 10.00 19.01
C GLU A 53 -0.95 11.41 19.04
N SER A 54 -1.73 12.44 19.34
CA SER A 54 -1.33 13.83 19.14
C SER A 54 -0.02 14.20 19.82
N LEU A 55 0.19 13.80 21.08
CA LEU A 55 1.42 14.10 21.80
C LEU A 55 2.64 13.40 21.19
N GLU A 56 2.48 12.12 20.84
CA GLU A 56 3.53 11.36 20.17
C GLU A 56 3.87 11.96 18.80
N LEU A 57 2.85 12.33 18.03
CA LEU A 57 3.01 12.94 16.72
C LEU A 57 3.80 14.27 16.80
N GLN A 58 3.48 15.14 17.75
CA GLN A 58 4.21 16.39 17.97
C GLN A 58 5.67 16.13 18.36
N ARG A 59 5.93 15.14 19.23
CA ARG A 59 7.29 14.73 19.61
C ARG A 59 8.07 14.25 18.40
N ILE A 60 7.50 13.35 17.59
CA ILE A 60 8.11 12.82 16.37
C ILE A 60 8.45 13.96 15.38
N MET A 61 7.49 14.85 15.13
CA MET A 61 7.70 15.98 14.22
C MET A 61 8.79 16.94 14.72
N ARG A 62 8.91 17.13 16.04
CA ARG A 62 10.01 17.90 16.65
C ARG A 62 11.36 17.22 16.44
N GLU A 63 11.46 15.91 16.70
CA GLU A 63 12.67 15.13 16.48
C GLU A 63 13.11 15.13 15.01
N MET A 64 12.14 15.03 14.08
CA MET A 64 12.41 15.16 12.65
C MET A 64 13.00 16.55 12.31
N ALA A 65 12.39 17.63 12.82
CA ALA A 65 12.87 18.98 12.59
C ALA A 65 14.30 19.18 13.14
N ASP A 66 14.57 18.69 14.34
CA ASP A 66 15.90 18.75 14.98
C ASP A 66 16.94 17.91 14.22
N SER A 67 16.50 16.87 13.50
CA SER A 67 17.32 16.03 12.61
C SER A 67 17.52 16.61 11.21
N GLY A 68 17.06 17.85 10.95
CA GLY A 68 17.25 18.54 9.67
C GLY A 68 16.22 18.17 8.60
N ILE A 69 15.13 17.47 8.95
CA ILE A 69 14.02 17.19 8.02
C ILE A 69 13.29 18.50 7.69
N ARG A 70 13.06 18.72 6.40
CA ARG A 70 12.41 19.93 5.88
C ARG A 70 10.98 19.72 5.48
N ALA A 71 10.58 18.48 5.18
CA ALA A 71 9.21 18.10 4.87
C ALA A 71 8.81 16.81 5.59
N VAL A 72 7.56 16.70 6.03
CA VAL A 72 6.95 15.48 6.54
C VAL A 72 5.77 15.10 5.68
N VAL A 73 5.75 13.87 5.22
CA VAL A 73 4.63 13.28 4.50
C VAL A 73 3.96 12.27 5.43
N MET A 74 2.70 12.49 5.76
CA MET A 74 2.01 11.64 6.71
C MET A 74 0.69 11.09 6.19
N GLU A 75 0.41 9.85 6.54
CA GLU A 75 -0.92 9.29 6.36
C GLU A 75 -1.87 9.86 7.41
N VAL A 76 -3.02 10.35 6.97
CA VAL A 76 -4.07 10.87 7.84
C VAL A 76 -5.30 9.98 7.73
N SER A 77 -5.47 9.08 8.70
CA SER A 77 -6.60 8.16 8.76
C SER A 77 -7.89 8.86 9.17
N SER A 78 -9.04 8.31 8.77
CA SER A 78 -10.35 8.82 9.20
C SER A 78 -10.51 8.81 10.71
N GLN A 79 -10.02 7.76 11.37
CA GLN A 79 -10.02 7.65 12.82
C GLN A 79 -9.11 8.70 13.47
N GLY A 80 -7.92 8.97 12.87
CA GLY A 80 -7.03 10.04 13.32
C GLY A 80 -7.68 11.42 13.24
N LEU A 81 -8.48 11.68 12.21
CA LEU A 81 -9.28 12.90 12.06
C LEU A 81 -10.46 12.94 13.05
N TYR A 82 -11.14 11.81 13.24
CA TYR A 82 -12.24 11.70 14.18
C TYR A 82 -11.80 11.96 15.63
N LEU A 83 -10.70 11.36 16.05
CA LEU A 83 -10.13 11.48 17.39
C LEU A 83 -9.27 12.76 17.57
N GLY A 84 -9.11 13.57 16.54
CA GLY A 84 -8.35 14.82 16.61
C GLY A 84 -6.84 14.64 16.78
N ARG A 85 -6.28 13.50 16.36
CA ARG A 85 -4.85 13.21 16.52
C ARG A 85 -3.92 14.19 15.81
N VAL A 86 -4.42 14.86 14.77
CA VAL A 86 -3.68 15.85 13.98
C VAL A 86 -4.02 17.31 14.35
N ARG A 87 -4.68 17.55 15.49
CA ARG A 87 -4.93 18.91 15.96
C ARG A 87 -3.62 19.66 16.21
N GLY A 88 -3.58 20.93 15.81
CA GLY A 88 -2.41 21.79 15.93
C GLY A 88 -1.34 21.55 14.86
N ILE A 89 -1.63 20.75 13.84
CA ILE A 89 -0.77 20.63 12.66
C ILE A 89 -1.27 21.55 11.58
N ASP A 90 -0.39 22.44 11.10
CA ASP A 90 -0.62 23.27 9.92
C ASP A 90 -0.14 22.53 8.69
N PHE A 91 -1.08 22.04 7.87
CA PHE A 91 -0.73 21.38 6.62
C PHE A 91 -0.42 22.42 5.52
N ASP A 92 0.69 22.20 4.81
CA ASP A 92 0.95 22.95 3.57
C ASP A 92 0.13 22.34 2.41
N THR A 93 0.03 21.02 2.38
CA THR A 93 -0.69 20.29 1.33
C THR A 93 -1.49 19.14 1.92
N VAL A 94 -2.70 18.96 1.42
CA VAL A 94 -3.58 17.84 1.75
C VAL A 94 -3.96 17.09 0.50
N CYS A 95 -3.97 15.73 0.57
CA CYS A 95 -4.18 14.88 -0.59
C CYS A 95 -5.34 13.92 -0.36
N PHE A 96 -6.16 13.71 -1.41
CA PHE A 96 -7.24 12.73 -1.46
C PHE A 96 -6.97 11.70 -2.56
N THR A 97 -6.80 10.44 -2.18
CA THR A 97 -6.51 9.36 -3.14
C THR A 97 -7.77 8.73 -3.71
N ASN A 98 -8.68 8.26 -2.87
CA ASN A 98 -9.95 7.63 -3.26
C ASN A 98 -10.86 7.39 -2.06
N PHE A 99 -12.13 7.04 -2.34
CA PHE A 99 -13.11 6.65 -1.34
C PHE A 99 -13.85 5.38 -1.78
N SER A 100 -13.91 4.40 -0.89
CA SER A 100 -14.75 3.22 -1.02
C SER A 100 -15.23 2.76 0.35
N PRO A 101 -16.31 1.97 0.45
CA PRO A 101 -16.75 1.40 1.72
C PRO A 101 -15.62 0.59 2.37
N ASP A 102 -15.23 0.99 3.57
CA ASP A 102 -14.26 0.32 4.42
C ASP A 102 -14.43 0.82 5.86
N HIS A 103 -13.97 0.09 6.86
CA HIS A 103 -14.00 0.52 8.26
C HIS A 103 -15.39 0.85 8.83
N ILE A 104 -16.46 0.26 8.27
CA ILE A 104 -17.84 0.48 8.71
C ILE A 104 -18.23 -0.58 9.71
N GLY A 105 -18.81 -0.15 10.82
CA GLY A 105 -19.25 -1.00 11.93
C GLY A 105 -18.18 -1.12 13.03
N GLY A 106 -18.54 -1.80 14.11
CA GLY A 106 -17.68 -1.96 15.27
C GLY A 106 -17.35 -0.62 15.97
N ALA A 107 -16.08 -0.48 16.36
CA ALA A 107 -15.60 0.71 17.10
C ALA A 107 -15.07 1.83 16.19
N GLU A 108 -15.06 1.67 14.85
CA GLU A 108 -14.43 2.64 13.96
C GLU A 108 -15.42 3.71 13.47
N HIS A 109 -16.30 3.37 12.55
CA HIS A 109 -17.28 4.31 12.00
C HIS A 109 -18.67 3.69 11.95
N PRO A 110 -19.73 4.36 12.52
CA PRO A 110 -21.07 3.80 12.54
C PRO A 110 -21.70 3.72 11.15
N THR A 111 -21.37 4.65 10.24
CA THR A 111 -21.93 4.70 8.87
C THR A 111 -20.89 5.14 7.85
N LEU A 112 -21.20 4.92 6.56
CA LEU A 112 -20.37 5.35 5.45
C LEU A 112 -20.26 6.88 5.37
N GLU A 113 -21.35 7.59 5.68
CA GLU A 113 -21.40 9.05 5.69
C GLU A 113 -20.49 9.62 6.80
N HIS A 114 -20.50 8.99 7.98
CA HIS A 114 -19.59 9.37 9.06
C HIS A 114 -18.13 9.16 8.67
N TYR A 115 -17.82 8.04 8.01
CA TYR A 115 -16.48 7.76 7.50
C TYR A 115 -16.03 8.80 6.48
N ALA A 116 -16.91 9.17 5.52
CA ALA A 116 -16.64 10.23 4.54
C ALA A 116 -16.45 11.59 5.20
N ALA A 117 -17.34 11.97 6.12
CA ALA A 117 -17.28 13.24 6.85
C ALA A 117 -15.99 13.37 7.66
N CYS A 118 -15.51 12.28 8.28
CA CYS A 118 -14.23 12.30 8.98
C CYS A 118 -13.06 12.63 8.04
N LYS A 119 -12.99 12.01 6.84
CA LYS A 119 -11.92 12.31 5.87
C LYS A 119 -11.99 13.74 5.34
N ARG A 120 -13.20 14.24 5.09
CA ARG A 120 -13.43 15.61 4.60
C ARG A 120 -12.85 16.67 5.52
N LYS A 121 -12.82 16.44 6.84
CA LYS A 121 -12.23 17.37 7.82
C LYS A 121 -10.79 17.77 7.46
N LEU A 122 -10.00 16.90 6.82
CA LEU A 122 -8.64 17.25 6.40
C LEU A 122 -8.62 18.45 5.45
N PHE A 123 -9.67 18.65 4.66
CA PHE A 123 -9.80 19.71 3.66
C PHE A 123 -10.53 20.94 4.19
N THR A 124 -11.39 20.78 5.18
CA THR A 124 -12.25 21.87 5.70
C THR A 124 -11.73 22.50 6.99
N ASP A 125 -11.08 21.71 7.87
CA ASP A 125 -10.80 22.13 9.25
C ASP A 125 -9.33 22.53 9.48
N TYR A 126 -8.41 22.19 8.57
CA TYR A 126 -6.95 22.33 8.80
C TYR A 126 -6.23 23.38 7.93
N GLY A 127 -6.94 24.20 7.19
CA GLY A 127 -6.42 25.44 6.56
C GLY A 127 -5.23 25.26 5.59
N ALA A 128 -5.09 24.13 4.92
CA ALA A 128 -4.01 23.84 3.99
C ALA A 128 -3.94 24.85 2.82
N ARG A 129 -2.74 25.02 2.25
CA ARG A 129 -2.53 25.93 1.12
C ARG A 129 -2.86 25.30 -0.22
N CYS A 130 -2.63 24.00 -0.35
CA CYS A 130 -2.85 23.22 -1.57
C CYS A 130 -3.65 21.96 -1.27
N ALA A 131 -4.59 21.62 -2.16
CA ALA A 131 -5.27 20.33 -2.18
C ALA A 131 -4.88 19.58 -3.46
N VAL A 132 -4.48 18.29 -3.31
CA VAL A 132 -4.22 17.36 -4.41
C VAL A 132 -5.31 16.29 -4.37
N TYR A 133 -5.99 16.01 -5.46
CA TYR A 133 -7.13 15.11 -5.39
C TYR A 133 -7.36 14.30 -6.67
N ASN A 134 -7.89 13.11 -6.49
CA ASN A 134 -8.32 12.22 -7.55
C ASN A 134 -9.67 12.70 -8.10
N ALA A 135 -9.69 13.25 -9.32
CA ALA A 135 -10.90 13.74 -9.96
C ALA A 135 -11.80 12.60 -10.50
N ASP A 136 -11.27 11.38 -10.66
CA ASP A 136 -12.06 10.22 -11.07
C ASP A 136 -12.95 9.69 -9.93
N ASP A 137 -12.68 10.07 -8.68
CA ASP A 137 -13.45 9.56 -7.53
C ASP A 137 -14.77 10.34 -7.39
N LYS A 138 -15.88 9.60 -7.30
CA LYS A 138 -17.23 10.19 -7.16
C LYS A 138 -17.39 11.09 -5.95
N MET A 139 -16.55 10.91 -4.92
CA MET A 139 -16.54 11.73 -3.71
C MET A 139 -15.59 12.93 -3.80
N ALA A 140 -14.91 13.17 -4.94
CA ALA A 140 -13.94 14.24 -5.08
C ALA A 140 -14.55 15.61 -4.73
N GLU A 141 -15.69 15.96 -5.30
CA GLU A 141 -16.37 17.24 -5.04
C GLU A 141 -16.80 17.34 -3.56
N TYR A 142 -17.33 16.27 -2.99
CA TYR A 142 -17.67 16.25 -1.55
C TYR A 142 -16.45 16.49 -0.67
N MET A 143 -15.29 15.91 -1.01
CA MET A 143 -14.06 16.02 -0.22
C MET A 143 -13.42 17.42 -0.33
N VAL A 144 -13.34 17.99 -1.54
CA VAL A 144 -12.55 19.19 -1.80
C VAL A 144 -13.35 20.41 -2.24
N GLY A 145 -14.68 20.30 -2.46
CA GLY A 145 -15.51 21.41 -2.95
C GLY A 145 -15.46 22.66 -2.08
N ASP A 146 -15.44 22.48 -0.75
CA ASP A 146 -15.35 23.59 0.21
C ASP A 146 -13.91 23.97 0.61
N PHE A 147 -12.89 23.40 -0.04
CA PHE A 147 -11.50 23.72 0.27
C PHE A 147 -11.19 25.21 0.03
N LYS A 148 -10.69 25.89 1.04
CA LYS A 148 -10.43 27.34 1.06
C LYS A 148 -8.98 27.71 0.69
N GLY A 149 -8.11 26.74 0.43
CA GLY A 149 -6.72 26.99 0.06
C GLY A 149 -6.57 27.64 -1.32
N LYS A 150 -5.37 28.15 -1.59
CA LYS A 150 -5.08 28.92 -2.80
C LYS A 150 -4.93 28.08 -4.06
N ARG A 151 -4.62 26.79 -3.93
CA ARG A 151 -4.29 25.91 -5.06
C ARG A 151 -5.00 24.57 -4.96
N ARG A 152 -5.50 24.10 -6.10
CA ARG A 152 -6.01 22.76 -6.28
C ARG A 152 -5.25 22.10 -7.43
N ILE A 153 -4.81 20.87 -7.24
CA ILE A 153 -4.14 20.04 -8.26
C ILE A 153 -4.94 18.77 -8.39
N SER A 154 -5.59 18.57 -9.51
CA SER A 154 -6.34 17.37 -9.82
C SER A 154 -5.47 16.36 -10.55
N PHE A 155 -5.72 15.07 -10.32
CA PHE A 155 -5.20 14.00 -11.14
C PHE A 155 -6.31 13.03 -11.55
N SER A 156 -6.21 12.48 -12.76
CA SER A 156 -7.27 11.66 -13.35
C SER A 156 -6.72 10.70 -14.40
N SER A 157 -7.47 9.66 -14.71
CA SER A 157 -7.28 8.79 -15.87
C SER A 157 -8.39 8.98 -16.93
N SER A 158 -9.39 9.84 -16.68
CA SER A 158 -10.56 10.02 -17.54
C SER A 158 -10.93 11.47 -17.80
N ASP A 159 -10.60 12.41 -16.90
CA ASP A 159 -10.93 13.83 -17.04
C ASP A 159 -9.77 14.60 -17.71
N ALA A 160 -10.00 15.00 -18.97
CA ALA A 160 -9.04 15.76 -19.76
C ALA A 160 -8.71 17.17 -19.19
N ALA A 161 -9.52 17.68 -18.26
CA ALA A 161 -9.28 18.96 -17.58
C ALA A 161 -8.39 18.80 -16.34
N ALA A 162 -8.02 17.58 -15.94
CA ALA A 162 -7.16 17.35 -14.80
C ALA A 162 -5.75 17.92 -15.03
N ASN A 163 -5.13 18.41 -13.95
CA ASN A 163 -3.75 18.90 -14.02
C ASN A 163 -2.76 17.79 -14.41
N TYR A 164 -2.96 16.60 -13.87
CA TYR A 164 -2.22 15.39 -14.25
C TYR A 164 -3.19 14.37 -14.87
N LEU A 165 -3.08 14.13 -16.16
CA LEU A 165 -3.91 13.16 -16.87
C LEU A 165 -3.09 11.92 -17.26
N LEU A 166 -3.46 10.75 -16.74
CA LEU A 166 -2.93 9.47 -17.17
C LEU A 166 -3.62 9.06 -18.47
N THR A 167 -2.91 9.10 -19.60
CA THR A 167 -3.48 8.78 -20.93
C THR A 167 -3.27 7.33 -21.34
N ALA A 168 -2.24 6.67 -20.81
CA ALA A 168 -1.97 5.25 -21.05
C ALA A 168 -1.34 4.57 -19.83
N ALA A 169 -1.59 3.27 -19.68
CA ALA A 169 -0.99 2.43 -18.64
C ALA A 169 -0.69 1.04 -19.23
N VAL A 170 0.57 0.65 -19.26
CA VAL A 170 1.03 -0.62 -19.84
C VAL A 170 1.78 -1.42 -18.78
N PRO A 171 1.34 -2.65 -18.44
CA PRO A 171 2.09 -3.55 -17.58
C PRO A 171 3.42 -3.92 -18.22
N GLU A 172 4.50 -3.87 -17.45
CA GLU A 172 5.83 -4.26 -17.87
C GLU A 172 6.37 -5.41 -17.04
N ARG A 173 6.98 -6.39 -17.73
CA ARG A 173 7.71 -7.49 -17.10
C ARG A 173 9.08 -7.59 -17.70
N SER A 174 10.12 -7.47 -16.88
CA SER A 174 11.51 -7.64 -17.27
C SER A 174 12.22 -8.56 -16.28
N GLY A 175 12.46 -9.80 -16.68
CA GLY A 175 12.97 -10.84 -15.78
C GLY A 175 12.04 -11.08 -14.60
N CYS A 176 12.56 -10.92 -13.37
CA CYS A 176 11.76 -11.01 -12.13
C CYS A 176 11.03 -9.71 -11.77
N ARG A 177 11.38 -8.56 -12.40
CA ARG A 177 10.75 -7.26 -12.12
C ARG A 177 9.39 -7.16 -12.78
N LEU A 178 8.38 -6.81 -12.00
CA LEU A 178 7.09 -6.36 -12.49
C LEU A 178 6.96 -4.86 -12.26
N GLY A 179 6.52 -4.15 -13.28
CA GLY A 179 6.32 -2.71 -13.25
C GLY A 179 5.09 -2.29 -14.06
N VAL A 180 4.84 -1.00 -14.07
CA VAL A 180 3.84 -0.39 -14.95
C VAL A 180 4.42 0.90 -15.53
N MET A 181 4.29 1.06 -16.83
CA MET A 181 4.63 2.30 -17.52
C MET A 181 3.37 3.10 -17.80
N GLY A 182 3.39 4.38 -17.47
CA GLY A 182 2.30 5.31 -17.73
C GLY A 182 2.73 6.46 -18.62
N THR A 183 1.83 6.91 -19.50
CA THR A 183 1.96 8.18 -20.21
C THR A 183 1.10 9.21 -19.49
N VAL A 184 1.70 10.34 -19.12
CA VAL A 184 1.05 11.39 -18.33
C VAL A 184 1.13 12.73 -19.05
N LEU A 185 0.00 13.37 -19.27
CA LEU A 185 -0.10 14.75 -19.78
C LEU A 185 -0.18 15.71 -18.59
N HIS A 186 0.71 16.69 -18.54
CA HIS A 186 0.72 17.75 -17.54
C HIS A 186 1.25 19.05 -18.14
N ASP A 187 0.54 20.17 -17.97
CA ASP A 187 0.86 21.49 -18.52
C ASP A 187 1.20 21.45 -20.03
N GLY A 188 0.43 20.68 -20.80
CA GLY A 188 0.60 20.54 -22.26
C GLY A 188 1.83 19.73 -22.68
N ARG A 189 2.52 19.07 -21.75
CA ARG A 189 3.69 18.20 -22.00
C ARG A 189 3.38 16.79 -21.64
N GLU A 190 3.99 15.86 -22.36
CA GLU A 190 3.91 14.43 -22.10
C GLU A 190 5.12 13.95 -21.29
N TYR A 191 4.86 13.15 -20.27
CA TYR A 191 5.85 12.55 -19.38
C TYR A 191 5.66 11.03 -19.35
N THR A 192 6.73 10.29 -19.19
CA THR A 192 6.70 8.85 -18.91
C THR A 192 6.87 8.61 -17.42
N ALA A 193 5.93 7.88 -16.83
CA ALA A 193 6.01 7.38 -15.46
C ALA A 193 6.37 5.88 -15.51
N ASP A 194 7.61 5.52 -15.28
CA ASP A 194 8.08 4.13 -15.15
C ASP A 194 8.09 3.74 -13.66
N LEU A 195 7.20 2.85 -13.25
CA LEU A 195 7.11 2.41 -11.87
C LEU A 195 7.56 0.95 -11.73
N PRO A 196 8.50 0.64 -10.83
CA PRO A 196 8.90 -0.74 -10.51
C PRO A 196 7.91 -1.45 -9.58
N MET A 197 6.63 -1.13 -9.71
CA MET A 197 5.53 -1.68 -8.92
C MET A 197 4.37 -2.02 -9.84
N PRO A 198 3.79 -3.23 -9.76
CA PRO A 198 2.69 -3.64 -10.63
C PRO A 198 1.39 -2.88 -10.33
N GLY A 199 0.56 -2.73 -11.37
CA GLY A 199 -0.79 -2.23 -11.29
C GLY A 199 -0.97 -0.75 -11.66
N ALA A 200 -1.91 -0.49 -12.57
CA ALA A 200 -2.23 0.87 -13.04
C ALA A 200 -2.68 1.81 -11.91
N PHE A 201 -3.27 1.29 -10.82
CA PHE A 201 -3.62 2.12 -9.66
C PHE A 201 -2.37 2.73 -8.98
N ASN A 202 -1.18 2.12 -9.13
CA ASN A 202 0.06 2.72 -8.64
C ASN A 202 0.48 3.93 -9.46
N LEU A 203 0.09 4.03 -10.73
CA LEU A 203 0.24 5.27 -11.50
C LEU A 203 -0.64 6.39 -10.90
N MET A 204 -1.86 6.09 -10.49
CA MET A 204 -2.70 7.09 -9.81
C MET A 204 -2.11 7.52 -8.47
N ASN A 205 -1.50 6.60 -7.71
CA ASN A 205 -0.74 6.93 -6.50
C ASN A 205 0.48 7.81 -6.82
N ALA A 206 1.15 7.56 -7.96
CA ALA A 206 2.28 8.34 -8.45
C ALA A 206 1.86 9.76 -8.87
N LEU A 207 0.70 9.92 -9.53
CA LEU A 207 0.16 11.25 -9.86
C LEU A 207 -0.18 12.04 -8.61
N CYS A 208 -0.78 11.40 -7.60
CA CYS A 208 -0.99 12.03 -6.29
C CYS A 208 0.33 12.50 -5.68
N ALA A 209 1.36 11.67 -5.73
CA ALA A 209 2.69 11.99 -5.19
C ALA A 209 3.39 13.10 -5.98
N ALA A 210 3.30 13.09 -7.31
CA ALA A 210 3.84 14.16 -8.16
C ALA A 210 3.17 15.49 -7.88
N GLY A 211 1.83 15.54 -7.80
CA GLY A 211 1.09 16.75 -7.43
C GLY A 211 1.42 17.26 -6.03
N ALA A 212 1.60 16.35 -5.07
CA ALA A 212 2.03 16.70 -3.72
C ALA A 212 3.45 17.29 -3.68
N ALA A 213 4.39 16.72 -4.43
CA ALA A 213 5.75 17.22 -4.56
C ALA A 213 5.80 18.56 -5.31
N GLU A 214 4.98 18.74 -6.36
CA GLU A 214 4.83 19.99 -7.11
C GLU A 214 4.34 21.13 -6.21
N SER A 215 3.48 20.85 -5.25
CA SER A 215 3.02 21.86 -4.27
C SER A 215 4.17 22.46 -3.43
N LEU A 216 5.29 21.76 -3.32
CA LEU A 216 6.53 22.19 -2.68
C LEU A 216 7.61 22.63 -3.67
N GLY A 217 7.28 22.77 -4.96
CA GLY A 217 8.16 23.30 -6.00
C GLY A 217 9.02 22.25 -6.72
N VAL A 218 8.73 20.96 -6.59
CA VAL A 218 9.40 19.92 -7.36
C VAL A 218 8.73 19.80 -8.74
N PRO A 219 9.45 19.99 -9.85
CA PRO A 219 8.86 19.89 -11.19
C PRO A 219 8.53 18.43 -11.57
N ALA A 220 7.59 18.26 -12.51
CA ALA A 220 7.05 16.98 -12.90
C ALA A 220 8.11 16.01 -13.45
N ASP A 221 9.04 16.51 -14.27
CA ASP A 221 10.15 15.71 -14.82
C ASP A 221 11.01 15.07 -13.73
N ARG A 222 11.35 15.81 -12.68
CA ARG A 222 12.08 15.27 -11.52
C ARG A 222 11.25 14.28 -10.73
N SER A 223 9.94 14.55 -10.58
CA SER A 223 9.04 13.63 -9.88
C SER A 223 8.96 12.27 -10.58
N PHE A 224 8.76 12.24 -11.89
CA PHE A 224 8.70 10.98 -12.66
C PHE A 224 10.05 10.29 -12.73
N ALA A 225 11.15 11.02 -12.90
CA ALA A 225 12.49 10.44 -12.86
C ALA A 225 12.80 9.77 -11.51
N ALA A 226 12.39 10.38 -10.39
CA ALA A 226 12.57 9.81 -9.07
C ALA A 226 11.76 8.54 -8.84
N LEU A 227 10.60 8.40 -9.47
CA LEU A 227 9.72 7.25 -9.31
C LEU A 227 10.25 5.96 -9.99
N ALA A 228 11.20 6.05 -10.89
CA ALA A 228 11.77 4.91 -11.61
C ALA A 228 12.50 3.89 -10.70
N ASP A 229 12.95 4.31 -9.52
CA ASP A 229 13.61 3.46 -8.52
C ASP A 229 12.86 3.40 -7.17
N VAL A 230 11.60 3.86 -7.13
CA VAL A 230 10.80 3.85 -5.92
C VAL A 230 10.47 2.43 -5.48
N THR A 231 10.55 2.19 -4.18
CA THR A 231 10.09 0.95 -3.55
C THR A 231 9.18 1.26 -2.37
N ALA A 232 8.13 0.47 -2.22
CA ALA A 232 7.27 0.53 -1.04
C ALA A 232 7.33 -0.83 -0.36
N ALA A 233 8.01 -0.92 0.77
CA ALA A 233 8.17 -2.16 1.50
C ALA A 233 6.79 -2.79 1.78
N GLY A 234 6.64 -4.07 1.43
CA GLY A 234 5.41 -4.82 1.63
C GLY A 234 4.18 -4.34 0.85
N ARG A 235 4.38 -3.57 -0.22
CA ARG A 235 3.31 -3.14 -1.14
C ARG A 235 3.71 -3.50 -2.57
N PHE A 236 3.22 -4.63 -3.06
CA PHE A 236 3.66 -5.21 -4.34
C PHE A 236 5.20 -5.20 -4.49
N GLN A 237 5.89 -5.46 -3.38
CA GLN A 237 7.34 -5.45 -3.36
C GLN A 237 7.89 -6.66 -4.09
N THR A 238 8.54 -6.44 -5.22
CA THR A 238 9.31 -7.49 -5.89
C THR A 238 10.55 -7.82 -5.05
N VAL A 239 10.79 -9.11 -4.82
CA VAL A 239 11.97 -9.63 -4.13
C VAL A 239 12.74 -10.53 -5.09
N ASP A 240 13.94 -10.13 -5.48
CA ASP A 240 14.84 -10.93 -6.31
C ASP A 240 15.55 -11.98 -5.45
N ALA A 241 14.82 -13.02 -5.07
CA ALA A 241 15.32 -14.08 -4.21
C ALA A 241 16.14 -15.14 -4.95
N LEU A 242 15.83 -15.37 -6.24
CA LEU A 242 16.52 -16.32 -7.12
C LEU A 242 16.92 -15.63 -8.42
N PRO A 243 17.99 -14.83 -8.43
CA PRO A 243 18.42 -14.08 -9.58
C PRO A 243 18.63 -14.97 -10.82
N GLY A 244 18.12 -14.54 -11.98
CA GLY A 244 18.24 -15.28 -13.23
C GLY A 244 17.32 -16.49 -13.41
N SER A 245 16.52 -16.85 -12.41
CA SER A 245 15.58 -18.00 -12.46
C SER A 245 14.32 -17.75 -13.32
N GLY A 246 14.02 -16.49 -13.66
CA GLY A 246 12.76 -16.11 -14.31
C GLY A 246 11.53 -16.24 -13.42
N ILE A 247 11.69 -16.49 -12.11
CA ILE A 247 10.63 -16.55 -11.12
C ILE A 247 10.45 -15.15 -10.50
N THR A 248 9.22 -14.71 -10.35
CA THR A 248 8.91 -13.44 -9.68
C THR A 248 8.29 -13.68 -8.32
N PHE A 249 8.92 -13.19 -7.26
CA PHE A 249 8.37 -13.20 -5.91
C PHE A 249 7.88 -11.81 -5.53
N ILE A 250 6.65 -11.72 -5.00
CA ILE A 250 5.99 -10.47 -4.58
C ILE A 250 5.58 -10.60 -3.13
N VAL A 251 5.92 -9.60 -2.32
CA VAL A 251 5.43 -9.45 -0.94
C VAL A 251 4.42 -8.32 -0.90
N ASP A 252 3.20 -8.60 -0.38
CA ASP A 252 2.12 -7.61 -0.30
C ASP A 252 1.31 -7.71 0.99
N TYR A 253 0.74 -6.59 1.40
CA TYR A 253 -0.10 -6.47 2.60
C TYR A 253 -1.57 -6.85 2.38
N ALA A 254 -1.93 -7.48 1.29
CA ALA A 254 -3.28 -7.92 0.97
C ALA A 254 -3.77 -8.97 1.99
N HIS A 255 -4.56 -8.53 2.98
CA HIS A 255 -4.98 -9.32 4.14
C HIS A 255 -6.51 -9.47 4.26
N ASN A 256 -7.28 -9.04 3.27
CA ASN A 256 -8.75 -9.22 3.17
C ASN A 256 -9.15 -9.55 1.74
N GLY A 257 -10.40 -10.01 1.54
CA GLY A 257 -10.87 -10.48 0.23
C GLY A 257 -10.69 -9.48 -0.90
N LEU A 258 -11.13 -8.23 -0.71
CA LEU A 258 -11.01 -7.17 -1.71
C LEU A 258 -9.55 -6.82 -2.08
N ALA A 259 -8.65 -6.81 -1.09
CA ALA A 259 -7.25 -6.53 -1.35
C ALA A 259 -6.58 -7.70 -2.09
N LEU A 260 -6.88 -8.94 -1.70
CA LEU A 260 -6.37 -10.13 -2.35
C LEU A 260 -6.89 -10.26 -3.79
N GLU A 261 -8.18 -9.99 -4.03
CA GLU A 261 -8.79 -9.94 -5.35
C GLU A 261 -8.07 -8.94 -6.26
N SER A 262 -7.86 -7.72 -5.75
CA SER A 262 -7.14 -6.68 -6.47
C SER A 262 -5.71 -7.12 -6.81
N ALA A 263 -4.98 -7.71 -5.84
CA ALA A 263 -3.61 -8.15 -6.04
C ALA A 263 -3.52 -9.25 -7.09
N LEU A 264 -4.32 -10.31 -6.97
CA LEU A 264 -4.31 -11.43 -7.91
C LEU A 264 -4.75 -10.99 -9.33
N THR A 265 -5.78 -10.15 -9.43
CA THR A 265 -6.25 -9.60 -10.72
C THR A 265 -5.16 -8.78 -11.41
N VAL A 266 -4.41 -7.97 -10.66
CA VAL A 266 -3.28 -7.22 -11.21
C VAL A 266 -2.19 -8.14 -11.69
N LEU A 267 -1.79 -9.13 -10.90
CA LEU A 267 -0.71 -10.05 -11.24
C LEU A 267 -1.05 -10.93 -12.46
N ARG A 268 -2.31 -11.28 -12.66
CA ARG A 268 -2.79 -11.98 -13.87
C ARG A 268 -2.51 -11.21 -15.16
N LYS A 269 -2.52 -9.87 -15.13
CA LYS A 269 -2.21 -9.04 -16.32
C LYS A 269 -0.77 -9.22 -16.83
N TYR A 270 0.14 -9.72 -15.98
CA TYR A 270 1.52 -10.03 -16.33
C TYR A 270 1.69 -11.43 -16.97
N ARG A 271 0.57 -12.15 -17.22
CA ARG A 271 0.53 -13.46 -17.88
C ARG A 271 1.53 -14.47 -17.28
N PRO A 272 1.44 -14.73 -15.96
CA PRO A 272 2.31 -15.73 -15.33
C PRO A 272 2.04 -17.11 -15.91
N ARG A 273 3.06 -17.98 -15.92
CA ARG A 273 2.87 -19.40 -16.19
C ARG A 273 1.95 -20.03 -15.14
N ARG A 274 2.19 -19.76 -13.87
CA ARG A 274 1.28 -20.02 -12.75
C ARG A 274 1.31 -18.81 -11.81
N LEU A 275 0.16 -18.50 -11.23
CA LEU A 275 0.03 -17.56 -10.13
C LEU A 275 -0.15 -18.34 -8.84
N ILE A 276 0.91 -18.41 -8.04
CA ILE A 276 0.95 -19.09 -6.74
C ILE A 276 0.66 -18.07 -5.66
N CYS A 277 -0.28 -18.36 -4.75
CA CYS A 277 -0.65 -17.47 -3.66
C CYS A 277 -0.41 -18.12 -2.31
N LEU A 278 0.51 -17.56 -1.50
CA LEU A 278 0.77 -17.92 -0.13
C LEU A 278 0.11 -16.91 0.79
N PHE A 279 -0.83 -17.36 1.63
CA PHE A 279 -1.57 -16.46 2.52
C PHE A 279 -2.16 -17.18 3.72
N GLY A 280 -2.52 -16.39 4.73
CA GLY A 280 -3.24 -16.82 5.93
C GLY A 280 -4.26 -15.78 6.36
N SER A 281 -4.77 -15.91 7.59
CA SER A 281 -5.63 -14.93 8.22
C SER A 281 -5.25 -14.78 9.70
N VAL A 282 -5.58 -13.62 10.27
CA VAL A 282 -5.34 -13.34 11.68
C VAL A 282 -6.34 -14.08 12.57
N GLY A 283 -5.90 -14.49 13.76
CA GLY A 283 -6.75 -15.06 14.79
C GLY A 283 -7.64 -14.02 15.48
N GLY A 284 -8.72 -14.47 16.14
CA GLY A 284 -9.64 -13.60 16.89
C GLY A 284 -10.39 -12.57 16.04
N ARG A 285 -10.36 -12.69 14.71
CA ARG A 285 -11.12 -11.86 13.76
C ARG A 285 -12.30 -12.63 13.19
N THR A 286 -13.16 -11.93 12.44
CA THR A 286 -14.38 -12.52 11.89
C THR A 286 -14.08 -13.66 10.91
N GLU A 287 -14.83 -14.76 11.00
CA GLU A 287 -14.79 -15.88 10.07
C GLU A 287 -15.09 -15.46 8.62
N LEU A 288 -15.88 -14.40 8.43
CA LEU A 288 -16.19 -13.82 7.14
C LEU A 288 -14.92 -13.52 6.31
N ARG A 289 -13.89 -12.94 6.94
CA ARG A 289 -12.62 -12.64 6.26
C ARG A 289 -11.92 -13.90 5.74
N ARG A 290 -11.95 -15.00 6.51
CA ARG A 290 -11.35 -16.30 6.11
C ARG A 290 -12.05 -16.84 4.89
N ARG A 291 -13.39 -16.76 4.89
CA ARG A 291 -14.22 -17.18 3.78
C ARG A 291 -13.94 -16.36 2.51
N GLU A 292 -13.95 -15.04 2.62
CA GLU A 292 -13.66 -14.14 1.49
C GLU A 292 -12.28 -14.42 0.87
N LEU A 293 -11.24 -14.61 1.70
CA LEU A 293 -9.90 -14.92 1.23
C LEU A 293 -9.85 -16.24 0.44
N GLY A 294 -10.46 -17.31 0.95
CA GLY A 294 -10.49 -18.60 0.26
C GLY A 294 -11.32 -18.59 -1.01
N GLU A 295 -12.49 -17.94 -1.01
CA GLU A 295 -13.32 -17.76 -2.21
C GLU A 295 -12.59 -17.03 -3.33
N VAL A 296 -11.89 -15.93 -3.01
CA VAL A 296 -11.11 -15.14 -3.97
C VAL A 296 -9.90 -15.93 -4.49
N ALA A 297 -9.13 -16.51 -3.59
CA ALA A 297 -7.92 -17.24 -3.96
C ALA A 297 -8.23 -18.44 -4.86
N SER A 298 -9.28 -19.21 -4.53
CA SER A 298 -9.71 -20.38 -5.32
C SER A 298 -10.14 -20.04 -6.75
N GLN A 299 -10.52 -18.79 -7.03
CA GLN A 299 -10.96 -18.34 -8.36
C GLN A 299 -9.82 -17.73 -9.18
N LEU A 300 -8.88 -17.04 -8.52
CA LEU A 300 -7.90 -16.18 -9.20
C LEU A 300 -6.46 -16.71 -9.16
N ALA A 301 -6.12 -17.63 -8.25
CA ALA A 301 -4.82 -18.29 -8.24
C ALA A 301 -4.86 -19.66 -8.97
N ASP A 302 -3.69 -20.17 -9.38
CA ASP A 302 -3.54 -21.51 -9.94
C ASP A 302 -3.18 -22.53 -8.85
N PHE A 303 -2.49 -22.06 -7.79
CA PHE A 303 -2.11 -22.87 -6.66
C PHE A 303 -2.03 -22.02 -5.38
N CYS A 304 -2.54 -22.54 -4.27
CA CYS A 304 -2.53 -21.85 -3.00
C CYS A 304 -1.72 -22.58 -1.92
N ILE A 305 -0.99 -21.83 -1.10
CA ILE A 305 -0.31 -22.33 0.10
C ILE A 305 -0.97 -21.65 1.30
N LEU A 306 -1.80 -22.39 2.01
CA LEU A 306 -2.54 -21.90 3.17
C LEU A 306 -1.67 -22.03 4.42
N THR A 307 -1.40 -20.92 5.08
CA THR A 307 -0.46 -20.85 6.21
C THR A 307 -0.95 -19.92 7.32
N SER A 308 -0.19 -19.80 8.41
CA SER A 308 -0.52 -18.80 9.44
C SER A 308 -0.14 -17.38 9.02
N ASP A 309 -0.87 -16.41 9.57
CA ASP A 309 -0.52 -14.98 9.54
C ASP A 309 -0.15 -14.53 10.97
N ASN A 310 -1.06 -13.95 11.71
CA ASN A 310 -0.97 -13.63 13.13
C ASN A 310 -2.04 -14.46 13.87
N PRO A 311 -1.81 -15.75 14.18
CA PRO A 311 -2.82 -16.63 14.77
C PRO A 311 -3.21 -16.20 16.19
N ASP A 312 -2.29 -15.53 16.91
CA ASP A 312 -2.44 -15.11 18.29
C ASP A 312 -2.84 -16.29 19.19
N PHE A 313 -4.00 -16.25 19.85
CA PHE A 313 -4.51 -17.30 20.75
C PHE A 313 -5.30 -18.40 20.03
N GLU A 314 -5.46 -18.33 18.71
CA GLU A 314 -6.21 -19.32 17.93
C GLU A 314 -5.28 -20.31 17.23
N ALA A 315 -5.66 -21.60 17.21
CA ALA A 315 -4.85 -22.63 16.53
C ALA A 315 -4.73 -22.32 15.02
N PRO A 316 -3.51 -22.25 14.47
CA PRO A 316 -3.29 -21.99 13.04
C PRO A 316 -4.05 -22.96 12.14
N GLU A 317 -4.10 -24.25 12.51
CA GLU A 317 -4.76 -25.31 11.77
C GLU A 317 -6.25 -25.07 11.61
N LYS A 318 -6.91 -24.49 12.65
CA LYS A 318 -8.34 -24.13 12.59
C LYS A 318 -8.56 -22.98 11.60
N ILE A 319 -7.74 -21.92 11.66
CA ILE A 319 -7.82 -20.78 10.73
C ILE A 319 -7.64 -21.27 9.29
N ILE A 320 -6.65 -22.13 9.05
CA ILE A 320 -6.37 -22.73 7.73
C ILE A 320 -7.53 -23.61 7.27
N ALA A 321 -8.14 -24.38 8.18
CA ALA A 321 -9.29 -25.22 7.84
C ALA A 321 -10.51 -24.38 7.44
N ASP A 322 -10.77 -23.26 8.12
CA ASP A 322 -11.86 -22.33 7.79
C ASP A 322 -11.66 -21.69 6.40
N ILE A 323 -10.41 -21.30 6.07
CA ILE A 323 -10.07 -20.78 4.74
C ILE A 323 -10.29 -21.90 3.69
N ALA A 324 -9.79 -23.11 3.93
CA ALA A 324 -9.88 -24.21 2.99
C ALA A 324 -11.33 -24.67 2.73
N ALA A 325 -12.20 -24.58 3.74
CA ALA A 325 -13.63 -24.91 3.61
C ALA A 325 -14.38 -23.97 2.65
N SER A 326 -13.83 -22.80 2.36
CA SER A 326 -14.43 -21.80 1.45
C SER A 326 -13.93 -21.91 0.00
N PHE A 327 -13.01 -22.81 -0.30
CA PHE A 327 -12.65 -23.11 -1.68
C PHE A 327 -13.85 -23.69 -2.43
N LYS A 328 -14.20 -23.08 -3.56
CA LYS A 328 -15.38 -23.48 -4.32
C LYS A 328 -15.21 -24.88 -4.90
N PRO A 329 -16.23 -25.74 -4.79
CA PRO A 329 -16.20 -27.05 -5.47
C PRO A 329 -15.99 -26.86 -6.97
N GLY A 330 -15.04 -27.62 -7.55
CA GLY A 330 -14.72 -27.56 -8.97
C GLY A 330 -13.83 -26.38 -9.38
N ALA A 331 -13.30 -25.62 -8.44
CA ALA A 331 -12.24 -24.64 -8.72
C ALA A 331 -11.01 -25.38 -9.29
N SER A 332 -10.37 -24.77 -10.29
CA SER A 332 -9.12 -25.28 -10.88
C SER A 332 -7.88 -25.03 -10.02
N CYS A 333 -8.05 -24.38 -8.89
CA CYS A 333 -6.97 -24.04 -7.96
C CYS A 333 -6.79 -25.11 -6.91
N ASP A 334 -5.67 -25.80 -6.95
CA ASP A 334 -5.24 -26.72 -5.90
C ASP A 334 -4.62 -25.97 -4.72
N TYR A 335 -4.59 -26.60 -3.54
CA TYR A 335 -3.94 -26.01 -2.37
C TYR A 335 -3.24 -27.04 -1.49
N VAL A 336 -2.27 -26.56 -0.72
CA VAL A 336 -1.60 -27.27 0.38
C VAL A 336 -1.77 -26.47 1.68
N ARG A 337 -1.78 -27.19 2.81
CA ARG A 337 -1.86 -26.61 4.16
C ARG A 337 -0.52 -26.77 4.86
N ILE A 338 0.15 -25.68 5.18
CA ILE A 338 1.44 -25.67 5.88
C ILE A 338 1.35 -24.61 6.98
N PRO A 339 1.06 -25.00 8.24
CA PRO A 339 0.84 -24.04 9.33
C PRO A 339 2.03 -23.13 9.63
N ASP A 340 3.25 -23.67 9.60
CA ASP A 340 4.47 -22.86 9.77
C ASP A 340 4.71 -22.02 8.52
N ARG A 341 4.74 -20.67 8.69
CA ARG A 341 4.86 -19.76 7.56
C ARG A 341 6.25 -19.80 6.92
N THR A 342 7.30 -20.08 7.67
CA THR A 342 8.65 -20.25 7.13
C THR A 342 8.74 -21.50 6.25
N GLU A 343 8.16 -22.62 6.72
CA GLU A 343 8.06 -23.85 5.93
C GLU A 343 7.19 -23.65 4.68
N ALA A 344 6.11 -22.86 4.80
CA ALA A 344 5.28 -22.51 3.65
C ALA A 344 6.05 -21.70 2.60
N VAL A 345 6.88 -20.74 3.02
CA VAL A 345 7.76 -19.98 2.11
C VAL A 345 8.81 -20.90 1.49
N ARG A 346 9.43 -21.79 2.27
CA ARG A 346 10.39 -22.79 1.74
C ARG A 346 9.75 -23.69 0.69
N TYR A 347 8.54 -24.17 0.96
CA TYR A 347 7.78 -24.95 -0.01
C TYR A 347 7.47 -24.13 -1.28
N ALA A 348 7.05 -22.88 -1.14
CA ALA A 348 6.80 -22.00 -2.29
C ALA A 348 8.04 -21.84 -3.18
N VAL A 349 9.22 -21.64 -2.58
CA VAL A 349 10.49 -21.56 -3.31
C VAL A 349 10.81 -22.86 -4.04
N SER A 350 10.60 -24.02 -3.39
CA SER A 350 10.94 -25.34 -3.96
C SER A 350 10.08 -25.73 -5.17
N ILE A 351 8.81 -25.29 -5.21
CA ILE A 351 7.87 -25.65 -6.29
C ILE A 351 7.83 -24.61 -7.41
N ALA A 352 8.33 -23.40 -7.17
CA ALA A 352 8.32 -22.31 -8.15
C ALA A 352 9.22 -22.64 -9.35
N ARG A 353 8.80 -22.22 -10.54
CA ARG A 353 9.52 -22.45 -11.81
C ARG A 353 9.53 -21.19 -12.64
N GLU A 354 10.42 -21.12 -13.61
CA GLU A 354 10.51 -20.04 -14.58
C GLU A 354 9.13 -19.65 -15.12
N GLY A 355 8.84 -18.35 -15.16
CA GLY A 355 7.57 -17.78 -15.58
C GLY A 355 6.48 -17.71 -14.50
N ASP A 356 6.66 -18.38 -13.35
CA ASP A 356 5.71 -18.27 -12.22
C ASP A 356 5.80 -16.91 -11.55
N ILE A 357 4.65 -16.46 -11.01
CA ILE A 357 4.58 -15.36 -10.04
C ILE A 357 4.09 -15.96 -8.71
N VAL A 358 4.86 -15.72 -7.66
CA VAL A 358 4.57 -16.18 -6.29
C VAL A 358 4.23 -14.95 -5.45
N LEU A 359 2.97 -14.83 -5.00
CA LEU A 359 2.50 -13.78 -4.10
C LEU A 359 2.53 -14.28 -2.66
N LEU A 360 3.31 -13.61 -1.80
CA LEU A 360 3.25 -13.74 -0.34
C LEU A 360 2.34 -12.62 0.17
N ALA A 361 1.11 -12.97 0.54
CA ALA A 361 0.08 -12.02 0.93
C ALA A 361 -0.19 -12.02 2.44
N GLY A 362 -0.58 -10.86 2.95
CA GLY A 362 -1.04 -10.64 4.32
C GLY A 362 -0.07 -9.81 5.16
N LYS A 363 1.17 -10.22 5.27
CA LYS A 363 2.18 -9.60 6.16
C LYS A 363 2.76 -8.28 5.63
N GLY A 364 2.95 -8.17 4.33
CA GLY A 364 3.61 -6.99 3.78
C GLY A 364 4.97 -6.70 4.44
N ALA A 365 5.12 -5.52 5.03
CA ALA A 365 6.34 -5.08 5.71
C ALA A 365 6.35 -5.40 7.23
N GLU A 366 5.41 -6.20 7.73
CA GLU A 366 5.43 -6.61 9.14
C GLU A 366 6.69 -7.44 9.43
N ASP A 367 7.34 -7.15 10.57
CA ASP A 367 8.59 -7.78 11.03
C ASP A 367 8.35 -8.77 12.19
N PHE A 368 7.09 -9.17 12.43
CA PHE A 368 6.70 -10.12 13.47
C PHE A 368 5.50 -10.98 13.08
N GLN A 369 5.32 -12.11 13.76
CA GLN A 369 4.07 -12.83 13.93
C GLN A 369 3.56 -12.67 15.35
N LEU A 370 2.26 -12.46 15.54
CA LEU A 370 1.62 -12.47 16.85
C LEU A 370 1.20 -13.90 17.18
N VAL A 371 1.80 -14.48 18.24
CA VAL A 371 1.54 -15.84 18.70
C VAL A 371 1.37 -15.82 20.22
N ASN A 372 0.20 -16.22 20.72
CA ASN A 372 -0.13 -16.23 22.15
C ASN A 372 0.17 -14.90 22.87
N GLY A 373 -0.17 -13.75 22.25
CA GLY A 373 0.07 -12.42 22.79
C GLY A 373 1.51 -11.92 22.66
N VAL A 374 2.42 -12.72 22.09
CA VAL A 374 3.84 -12.39 21.94
C VAL A 374 4.17 -12.08 20.49
N ARG A 375 4.90 -10.99 20.25
CA ARG A 375 5.47 -10.68 18.94
C ARG A 375 6.73 -11.50 18.72
N VAL A 376 6.66 -12.48 17.86
CA VAL A 376 7.78 -13.33 17.43
C VAL A 376 8.40 -12.70 16.17
N PRO A 377 9.70 -12.41 16.12
CA PRO A 377 10.33 -11.84 14.92
C PRO A 377 10.10 -12.72 13.69
N TYR A 378 9.60 -12.11 12.61
CA TYR A 378 9.35 -12.78 11.34
C TYR A 378 9.15 -11.73 10.22
N SER A 379 9.71 -11.98 9.05
CA SER A 379 9.50 -11.16 7.86
C SER A 379 9.37 -12.07 6.64
N ASP A 380 8.33 -11.88 5.83
CA ASP A 380 8.15 -12.63 4.56
C ASP A 380 9.34 -12.44 3.62
N ARG A 381 9.84 -11.21 3.52
CA ARG A 381 11.00 -10.90 2.68
C ARG A 381 12.25 -11.63 3.13
N ASP A 382 12.54 -11.61 4.43
CA ASP A 382 13.77 -12.20 4.95
C ASP A 382 13.69 -13.73 4.93
N ALA A 383 12.55 -14.32 5.30
CA ALA A 383 12.29 -15.75 5.16
C ALA A 383 12.45 -16.23 3.71
N LEU A 384 11.95 -15.46 2.73
CA LEU A 384 12.11 -15.77 1.31
C LEU A 384 13.59 -15.76 0.88
N LEU A 385 14.35 -14.74 1.28
CA LEU A 385 15.78 -14.65 0.93
C LEU A 385 16.60 -15.76 1.59
N GLU A 386 16.28 -16.15 2.83
CA GLU A 386 16.94 -17.25 3.54
C GLU A 386 16.62 -18.61 2.89
N CYS A 387 15.35 -18.87 2.61
CA CYS A 387 14.93 -20.11 1.96
C CYS A 387 15.53 -20.27 0.56
N ALA A 388 15.62 -19.18 -0.20
CA ALA A 388 16.23 -19.19 -1.53
C ALA A 388 17.74 -19.52 -1.49
N LYS A 389 18.50 -18.98 -0.52
CA LYS A 389 19.92 -19.32 -0.32
C LYS A 389 20.15 -20.81 -0.01
N ALA A 390 19.20 -21.46 0.68
CA ALA A 390 19.31 -22.87 1.01
C ALA A 390 18.98 -23.80 -0.17
N THR A 391 18.44 -23.27 -1.25
CA THR A 391 18.02 -24.03 -2.45
C THR A 391 19.08 -23.99 -3.57
N VAL A 392 20.01 -23.04 -3.52
CA VAL A 392 21.20 -22.90 -4.40
C VAL A 392 22.39 -23.63 -3.77
#